data_7b10114dbd12e8affb48c7d4e687af96
#
_entry.id   7b10114dbd12e8affb48c7d4e687af96
#
_cell.length_a   1.000
_cell.length_b   1.000
_cell.length_c   1.000
_cell.angle_alpha   90.00
_cell.angle_beta   90.00
_cell.angle_gamma   90.00
#
_symmetry.space_group_name_H-M   'P 1'
#
loop_
_entity.id
_entity.type
_entity.pdbx_description
1 polymer ?
#
loop_
_entity_poly.entity_id
_entity_poly.type
_entity_poly.pdbx_seq_one_letter_code
_entity_poly.pdbx_strand_id
1 'polypeptide(L)'
;MQIYNGKSVFGGIAIGKISVYQKKEQQVKRVKIDDPEQEMARYEKAKAEGIKQLQGLYDKALREVGEANAAIFEVHQMMMEDDGYNESVENIIRSQGVNAEYAVATTGDNYAQMFSAMDDDYMRERAADVRDISERLLTILNGEETGAVDADEPKIIVAEDLAPSETVQLDKDKVLSFVTVKGSLNSHTAILARTMAIPALVNTSVSLESEMDGRLGIVDGADGTFYVDPDEETLAEMKKRQEEDLSRKQLLLTLKGKENVTLDGQKVMLYANIGNIKDLATVIQNDAGGIGLFRSEFIYLEKEDFPTEEEQFQIYRQVAQTMAGKRVIIRTL
;
A
#
# COMPACT_ATOMS: atom_id res chain seq x y z
N MET A 1 0.98 27.81 -13.25
CA MET A 1 1.56 26.46 -13.12
C MET A 1 2.47 26.39 -11.91
N GLN A 2 2.33 25.39 -11.04
CA GLN A 2 3.24 25.06 -9.93
C GLN A 2 3.87 23.70 -10.24
N ILE A 3 5.13 23.53 -9.86
CA ILE A 3 5.90 22.31 -10.16
C ILE A 3 6.53 21.81 -8.86
N TYR A 4 6.31 20.53 -8.55
CA TYR A 4 6.85 19.87 -7.38
C TYR A 4 7.64 18.63 -7.80
N ASN A 5 8.69 18.31 -7.08
CA ASN A 5 9.51 17.14 -7.33
C ASN A 5 9.36 16.13 -6.20
N GLY A 6 9.46 14.85 -6.55
CA GLY A 6 9.38 13.73 -5.60
C GLY A 6 10.19 12.55 -6.09
N LYS A 7 10.22 11.49 -5.27
CA LYS A 7 10.83 10.22 -5.67
C LYS A 7 9.83 9.40 -6.46
N SER A 8 10.19 9.02 -7.67
CA SER A 8 9.40 8.11 -8.51
C SER A 8 9.24 6.74 -7.86
N VAL A 9 8.00 6.29 -7.76
CA VAL A 9 7.64 4.94 -7.32
C VAL A 9 7.33 4.04 -8.50
N PHE A 10 6.55 4.56 -9.45
CA PHE A 10 6.15 3.89 -10.67
C PHE A 10 6.02 4.91 -11.81
N GLY A 11 6.56 4.56 -12.98
CA GLY A 11 6.58 5.43 -14.15
C GLY A 11 5.24 5.53 -14.86
N GLY A 12 5.15 6.45 -15.81
CA GLY A 12 3.96 6.75 -16.60
C GLY A 12 3.43 8.14 -16.30
N ILE A 13 2.42 8.55 -17.05
CA ILE A 13 1.80 9.87 -16.94
C ILE A 13 0.34 9.73 -16.53
N ALA A 14 -0.06 10.40 -15.45
CA ALA A 14 -1.43 10.55 -15.03
C ALA A 14 -1.87 12.01 -15.15
N ILE A 15 -3.03 12.25 -15.77
CA ILE A 15 -3.62 13.58 -15.94
C ILE A 15 -5.04 13.53 -15.42
N GLY A 16 -5.37 14.38 -14.46
CA GLY A 16 -6.71 14.41 -13.87
C GLY A 16 -6.87 15.47 -12.79
N LYS A 17 -8.06 15.53 -12.20
CA LYS A 17 -8.34 16.41 -11.07
C LYS A 17 -7.61 15.91 -9.84
N ILE A 18 -7.13 16.82 -9.05
CA ILE A 18 -6.49 16.58 -7.75
C ILE A 18 -7.59 16.36 -6.71
N SER A 19 -7.38 15.39 -5.83
CA SER A 19 -8.11 15.23 -4.58
C SER A 19 -7.12 15.30 -3.42
N VAL A 20 -7.24 16.34 -2.61
CA VAL A 20 -6.38 16.51 -1.44
C VAL A 20 -6.97 15.72 -0.28
N TYR A 21 -6.29 14.64 0.08
CA TYR A 21 -6.65 13.84 1.22
C TYR A 21 -5.95 14.40 2.46
N GLN A 22 -6.74 15.02 3.33
CA GLN A 22 -6.26 15.48 4.63
C GLN A 22 -6.94 14.65 5.71
N LYS A 23 -6.14 14.04 6.56
CA LYS A 23 -6.65 13.45 7.80
C LYS A 23 -7.28 14.56 8.63
N LYS A 24 -8.52 14.36 9.05
CA LYS A 24 -9.09 15.22 10.07
C LYS A 24 -8.32 14.99 11.36
N GLU A 25 -7.57 15.99 11.81
CA GLU A 25 -6.99 15.94 13.15
C GLU A 25 -8.13 15.74 14.14
N GLN A 26 -8.18 14.58 14.75
CA GLN A 26 -9.13 14.31 15.82
C GLN A 26 -8.66 15.06 17.06
N GLN A 27 -9.37 16.15 17.38
CA GLN A 27 -9.12 16.87 18.62
C GLN A 27 -9.59 16.03 19.81
N VAL A 28 -8.68 15.26 20.38
CA VAL A 28 -8.97 14.48 21.57
C VAL A 28 -9.02 15.41 22.78
N LYS A 29 -10.18 15.49 23.41
CA LYS A 29 -10.37 16.27 24.64
C LYS A 29 -10.24 15.34 25.85
N ARG A 30 -9.49 15.79 26.85
CA ARG A 30 -9.45 15.14 28.14
C ARG A 30 -10.71 15.46 28.93
N VAL A 31 -11.58 14.49 29.10
CA VAL A 31 -12.84 14.62 29.82
C VAL A 31 -12.78 13.75 31.08
N LYS A 32 -13.19 14.30 32.23
CA LYS A 32 -13.35 13.49 33.46
C LYS A 32 -14.61 12.64 33.35
N ILE A 33 -14.49 11.41 33.84
CA ILE A 33 -15.60 10.45 33.86
C ILE A 33 -15.96 10.12 35.31
N ASP A 34 -17.22 9.76 35.54
CA ASP A 34 -17.73 9.37 36.87
C ASP A 34 -17.66 7.85 37.10
N ASP A 35 -17.73 7.05 36.03
CA ASP A 35 -17.72 5.58 36.08
C ASP A 35 -16.67 4.98 35.14
N PRO A 36 -15.49 4.63 35.69
CA PRO A 36 -14.42 4.01 34.90
C PRO A 36 -14.80 2.64 34.31
N GLU A 37 -15.66 1.87 34.96
CA GLU A 37 -16.08 0.55 34.44
C GLU A 37 -16.98 0.69 33.22
N GLN A 38 -17.87 1.66 33.21
CA GLN A 38 -18.69 1.95 32.03
C GLN A 38 -17.81 2.41 30.85
N GLU A 39 -16.78 3.21 31.13
CA GLU A 39 -15.85 3.68 30.10
C GLU A 39 -14.97 2.57 29.57
N MET A 40 -14.54 1.65 30.43
CA MET A 40 -13.85 0.42 30.01
C MET A 40 -14.73 -0.46 29.11
N ALA A 41 -15.99 -0.64 29.45
CA ALA A 41 -16.92 -1.39 28.61
C ALA A 41 -17.10 -0.72 27.20
N ARG A 42 -17.06 0.62 27.17
CA ARG A 42 -17.09 1.39 25.90
C ARG A 42 -15.84 1.17 25.09
N TYR A 43 -14.66 1.20 25.72
CA TYR A 43 -13.37 0.90 25.08
C TYR A 43 -13.34 -0.54 24.51
N GLU A 44 -13.73 -1.54 25.31
CA GLU A 44 -13.73 -2.94 24.87
C GLU A 44 -14.67 -3.15 23.67
N LYS A 45 -15.83 -2.48 23.66
CA LYS A 45 -16.74 -2.51 22.51
C LYS A 45 -16.11 -1.88 21.26
N ALA A 46 -15.39 -0.76 21.41
CA ALA A 46 -14.71 -0.12 20.31
C ALA A 46 -13.57 -0.98 19.78
N LYS A 47 -12.81 -1.63 20.66
CA LYS A 47 -11.76 -2.60 20.30
C LYS A 47 -12.32 -3.77 19.49
N ALA A 48 -13.40 -4.40 19.96
CA ALA A 48 -14.04 -5.51 19.25
C ALA A 48 -14.54 -5.09 17.85
N GLU A 49 -15.11 -3.90 17.72
CA GLU A 49 -15.52 -3.37 16.42
C GLU A 49 -14.31 -3.05 15.53
N GLY A 50 -13.21 -2.50 16.10
CA GLY A 50 -11.96 -2.24 15.40
C GLY A 50 -11.34 -3.52 14.81
N ILE A 51 -11.27 -4.59 15.59
CA ILE A 51 -10.78 -5.92 15.13
C ILE A 51 -11.65 -6.44 13.99
N LYS A 52 -12.97 -6.32 14.11
CA LYS A 52 -13.89 -6.74 13.05
C LYS A 52 -13.71 -5.95 11.76
N GLN A 53 -13.48 -4.63 11.86
CA GLN A 53 -13.19 -3.79 10.70
C GLN A 53 -11.85 -4.18 10.05
N LEU A 54 -10.81 -4.44 10.85
CA LEU A 54 -9.51 -4.91 10.36
C LEU A 54 -9.63 -6.26 9.65
N GLN A 55 -10.46 -7.17 10.14
CA GLN A 55 -10.74 -8.43 9.44
C GLN A 55 -11.41 -8.17 8.07
N GLY A 56 -12.35 -7.24 8.00
CA GLY A 56 -12.96 -6.85 6.72
C GLY A 56 -11.96 -6.26 5.72
N LEU A 57 -11.00 -5.46 6.22
CA LEU A 57 -9.92 -4.91 5.41
C LEU A 57 -8.94 -5.99 4.96
N TYR A 58 -8.60 -6.95 5.84
CA TYR A 58 -7.81 -8.13 5.48
C TYR A 58 -8.44 -8.89 4.32
N ASP A 59 -9.73 -9.24 4.45
CA ASP A 59 -10.46 -9.99 3.43
C ASP A 59 -10.55 -9.24 2.10
N LYS A 60 -10.69 -7.91 2.14
CA LYS A 60 -10.65 -7.06 0.95
C LYS A 60 -9.26 -7.03 0.33
N ALA A 61 -8.22 -6.76 1.12
CA ALA A 61 -6.84 -6.73 0.67
C ALA A 61 -6.39 -8.07 0.08
N LEU A 62 -6.77 -9.19 0.69
CA LEU A 62 -6.44 -10.52 0.21
C LEU A 62 -6.97 -10.75 -1.22
N ARG A 63 -8.18 -10.29 -1.50
CA ARG A 63 -8.78 -10.41 -2.84
C ARG A 63 -8.17 -9.47 -3.86
N GLU A 64 -7.81 -8.26 -3.45
CA GLU A 64 -7.45 -7.17 -4.35
C GLU A 64 -5.95 -7.01 -4.59
N VAL A 65 -5.14 -7.19 -3.55
CA VAL A 65 -3.69 -6.91 -3.59
C VAL A 65 -2.84 -8.11 -3.14
N GLY A 66 -3.47 -9.20 -2.72
CA GLY A 66 -2.83 -10.46 -2.36
C GLY A 66 -2.37 -10.53 -0.91
N GLU A 67 -2.01 -11.75 -0.48
CA GLU A 67 -1.73 -12.13 0.91
C GLU A 67 -0.63 -11.30 1.56
N ALA A 68 0.48 -11.06 0.86
CA ALA A 68 1.59 -10.28 1.41
C ALA A 68 1.20 -8.85 1.82
N ASN A 69 0.25 -8.23 1.10
CA ASN A 69 -0.23 -6.90 1.43
C ASN A 69 -1.38 -6.94 2.45
N ALA A 70 -2.10 -8.07 2.53
CA ALA A 70 -3.16 -8.27 3.52
C ALA A 70 -2.59 -8.52 4.93
N ALA A 71 -1.43 -9.15 5.04
CA ALA A 71 -0.80 -9.52 6.31
C ALA A 71 -0.62 -8.35 7.30
N ILE A 72 -0.52 -7.11 6.81
CA ILE A 72 -0.44 -5.92 7.69
C ILE A 72 -1.68 -5.80 8.59
N PHE A 73 -2.86 -6.20 8.12
CA PHE A 73 -4.08 -6.11 8.92
C PHE A 73 -4.14 -7.18 10.01
N GLU A 74 -3.50 -8.34 9.83
CA GLU A 74 -3.31 -9.32 10.90
C GLU A 74 -2.40 -8.76 11.98
N VAL A 75 -1.30 -8.09 11.59
CA VAL A 75 -0.40 -7.41 12.53
C VAL A 75 -1.15 -6.32 13.30
N HIS A 76 -1.98 -5.51 12.62
CA HIS A 76 -2.80 -4.49 13.28
C HIS A 76 -3.81 -5.10 14.27
N GLN A 77 -4.41 -6.26 13.95
CA GLN A 77 -5.26 -6.99 14.90
C GLN A 77 -4.47 -7.45 16.12
N MET A 78 -3.29 -8.07 15.92
CA MET A 78 -2.42 -8.48 17.01
C MET A 78 -1.98 -7.30 17.89
N MET A 79 -1.65 -6.15 17.29
CA MET A 79 -1.30 -4.95 18.05
C MET A 79 -2.49 -4.38 18.84
N MET A 80 -3.70 -4.45 18.29
CA MET A 80 -4.94 -4.01 18.98
C MET A 80 -5.32 -4.96 20.12
N GLU A 81 -4.91 -6.23 20.05
CA GLU A 81 -5.10 -7.25 21.08
C GLU A 81 -3.93 -7.32 22.08
N ASP A 82 -2.83 -6.57 21.85
CA ASP A 82 -1.64 -6.59 22.70
C ASP A 82 -1.97 -6.21 24.15
N ASP A 83 -1.58 -7.08 25.08
CA ASP A 83 -1.88 -6.89 26.50
C ASP A 83 -1.27 -5.61 27.05
N GLY A 84 -0.03 -5.27 26.67
CA GLY A 84 0.66 -4.07 27.14
C GLY A 84 -0.02 -2.78 26.69
N TYR A 85 -0.47 -2.73 25.41
CA TYR A 85 -1.22 -1.62 24.89
C TYR A 85 -2.56 -1.46 25.63
N ASN A 86 -3.31 -2.55 25.80
CA ASN A 86 -4.61 -2.56 26.46
C ASN A 86 -4.49 -2.19 27.95
N GLU A 87 -3.53 -2.76 28.69
CA GLU A 87 -3.26 -2.41 30.09
C GLU A 87 -2.89 -0.93 30.24
N SER A 88 -2.16 -0.35 29.29
CA SER A 88 -1.82 1.09 29.33
C SER A 88 -3.08 1.96 29.21
N VAL A 89 -3.99 1.63 28.26
CA VAL A 89 -5.28 2.34 28.10
C VAL A 89 -6.11 2.19 29.39
N GLU A 90 -6.27 0.98 29.90
CA GLU A 90 -7.03 0.68 31.12
C GLU A 90 -6.48 1.47 32.32
N ASN A 91 -5.16 1.45 32.51
CA ASN A 91 -4.52 2.17 33.61
C ASN A 91 -4.77 3.68 33.55
N ILE A 92 -4.77 4.28 32.34
CA ILE A 92 -5.06 5.71 32.19
C ILE A 92 -6.53 6.00 32.53
N ILE A 93 -7.47 5.19 32.02
CA ILE A 93 -8.90 5.35 32.33
C ILE A 93 -9.13 5.26 33.84
N ARG A 94 -8.66 4.18 34.49
CA ARG A 94 -8.92 3.91 35.92
C ARG A 94 -8.19 4.86 36.85
N SER A 95 -6.88 5.10 36.62
CA SER A 95 -6.08 5.89 37.53
C SER A 95 -6.30 7.39 37.42
N GLN A 96 -6.62 7.88 36.22
CA GLN A 96 -6.82 9.30 35.97
C GLN A 96 -8.29 9.71 35.91
N GLY A 97 -9.22 8.75 35.84
CA GLY A 97 -10.67 9.01 35.72
C GLY A 97 -11.01 9.82 34.45
N VAL A 98 -10.50 9.39 33.29
CA VAL A 98 -10.63 10.09 32.02
C VAL A 98 -11.27 9.21 30.94
N ASN A 99 -11.81 9.84 29.89
CA ASN A 99 -12.47 9.19 28.76
C ASN A 99 -11.50 8.31 27.95
N ALA A 100 -12.07 7.31 27.28
CA ALA A 100 -11.35 6.32 26.49
C ALA A 100 -10.58 6.97 25.34
N GLU A 101 -11.12 8.02 24.70
CA GLU A 101 -10.43 8.72 23.61
C GLU A 101 -9.10 9.30 24.07
N TYR A 102 -9.08 9.94 25.24
CA TYR A 102 -7.85 10.49 25.80
C TYR A 102 -6.85 9.39 26.17
N ALA A 103 -7.33 8.30 26.74
CA ALA A 103 -6.49 7.16 27.10
C ALA A 103 -5.87 6.51 25.86
N VAL A 104 -6.66 6.25 24.82
CA VAL A 104 -6.19 5.69 23.54
C VAL A 104 -5.18 6.60 22.86
N ALA A 105 -5.48 7.91 22.73
CA ALA A 105 -4.56 8.86 22.12
C ALA A 105 -3.22 8.93 22.87
N THR A 106 -3.26 9.02 24.20
CA THR A 106 -2.06 9.09 25.02
C THR A 106 -1.23 7.80 24.93
N THR A 107 -1.87 6.64 24.94
CA THR A 107 -1.19 5.34 24.78
C THR A 107 -0.58 5.22 23.39
N GLY A 108 -1.34 5.54 22.34
CA GLY A 108 -0.88 5.52 20.96
C GLY A 108 0.34 6.42 20.74
N ASP A 109 0.32 7.65 21.25
CA ASP A 109 1.45 8.58 21.17
C ASP A 109 2.70 8.03 21.89
N ASN A 110 2.53 7.49 23.10
CA ASN A 110 3.62 6.93 23.88
C ASN A 110 4.29 5.73 23.16
N TYR A 111 3.49 4.79 22.66
CA TYR A 111 4.00 3.63 21.93
C TYR A 111 4.63 4.03 20.60
N ALA A 112 4.00 4.93 19.84
CA ALA A 112 4.56 5.43 18.61
C ALA A 112 5.89 6.17 18.80
N GLN A 113 6.02 6.93 19.89
CA GLN A 113 7.27 7.59 20.27
C GLN A 113 8.33 6.57 20.67
N MET A 114 7.96 5.55 21.45
CA MET A 114 8.87 4.47 21.86
C MET A 114 9.42 3.72 20.65
N PHE A 115 8.57 3.30 19.71
CA PHE A 115 9.00 2.63 18.48
C PHE A 115 9.86 3.54 17.59
N SER A 116 9.50 4.82 17.46
CA SER A 116 10.28 5.78 16.66
C SER A 116 11.68 6.03 17.19
N ALA A 117 11.90 5.80 18.50
CA ALA A 117 13.20 5.98 19.16
C ALA A 117 14.11 4.73 19.09
N MET A 118 13.63 3.63 18.53
CA MET A 118 14.42 2.39 18.39
C MET A 118 15.44 2.51 17.26
N ASP A 119 16.60 1.87 17.42
CA ASP A 119 17.66 1.87 16.39
C ASP A 119 17.35 0.96 15.20
N ASP A 120 16.42 0.03 15.34
CA ASP A 120 15.97 -0.91 14.30
C ASP A 120 14.96 -0.26 13.34
N ASP A 121 15.26 -0.26 12.04
CA ASP A 121 14.40 0.35 11.00
C ASP A 121 13.00 -0.31 10.95
N TYR A 122 12.93 -1.63 11.09
CA TYR A 122 11.68 -2.37 11.09
C TYR A 122 10.80 -1.96 12.28
N MET A 123 11.38 -1.82 13.46
CA MET A 123 10.66 -1.36 14.64
C MET A 123 10.22 0.10 14.52
N ARG A 124 11.01 0.97 13.89
CA ARG A 124 10.62 2.37 13.63
C ARG A 124 9.39 2.48 12.71
N GLU A 125 9.28 1.58 11.72
CA GLU A 125 8.10 1.54 10.84
C GLU A 125 6.82 1.19 11.61
N ARG A 126 6.91 0.40 12.70
CA ARG A 126 5.76 0.06 13.57
C ARG A 126 5.13 1.25 14.28
N ALA A 127 5.84 2.37 14.40
CA ALA A 127 5.26 3.61 14.94
C ALA A 127 4.07 4.11 14.10
N ALA A 128 4.10 3.90 12.79
CA ALA A 128 2.98 4.25 11.91
C ALA A 128 1.79 3.31 12.11
N ASP A 129 2.05 2.02 12.32
CA ASP A 129 1.02 1.01 12.56
C ASP A 129 0.26 1.28 13.87
N VAL A 130 1.00 1.63 14.94
CA VAL A 130 0.39 2.04 16.23
C VAL A 130 -0.51 3.26 16.06
N ARG A 131 -0.09 4.23 15.28
CA ARG A 131 -0.94 5.41 15.00
C ARG A 131 -2.20 5.01 14.25
N ASP A 132 -2.10 4.13 13.23
CA ASP A 132 -3.26 3.68 12.44
C ASP A 132 -4.29 2.96 13.33
N ILE A 133 -3.87 2.02 14.20
CA ILE A 133 -4.81 1.33 15.10
C ILE A 133 -5.41 2.29 16.15
N SER A 134 -4.62 3.23 16.67
CA SER A 134 -5.11 4.21 17.65
C SER A 134 -6.12 5.18 17.01
N GLU A 135 -5.84 5.70 15.82
CA GLU A 135 -6.77 6.55 15.06
C GLU A 135 -8.07 5.82 14.73
N ARG A 136 -8.01 4.53 14.40
CA ARG A 136 -9.18 3.70 14.17
C ARG A 136 -10.04 3.58 15.43
N LEU A 137 -9.43 3.29 16.57
CA LEU A 137 -10.14 3.24 17.86
C LEU A 137 -10.80 4.57 18.19
N LEU A 138 -10.10 5.70 17.97
CA LEU A 138 -10.64 7.03 18.18
C LEU A 138 -11.85 7.32 17.28
N THR A 139 -11.77 6.95 15.99
CA THR A 139 -12.86 7.09 15.04
C THR A 139 -14.12 6.32 15.50
N ILE A 140 -13.93 5.09 15.96
CA ILE A 140 -15.02 4.25 16.48
C ILE A 140 -15.60 4.85 17.77
N LEU A 141 -14.75 5.28 18.70
CA LEU A 141 -15.17 5.89 19.97
C LEU A 141 -15.96 7.18 19.76
N ASN A 142 -15.59 7.97 18.75
CA ASN A 142 -16.30 9.19 18.38
C ASN A 142 -17.60 8.92 17.59
N GLY A 143 -17.86 7.67 17.18
CA GLY A 143 -19.03 7.34 16.35
C GLY A 143 -18.94 7.92 14.93
N GLU A 144 -17.73 8.19 14.47
CA GLU A 144 -17.50 8.66 13.11
C GLU A 144 -17.38 7.47 12.15
N GLU A 145 -17.91 7.61 10.94
CA GLU A 145 -17.64 6.63 9.87
C GLU A 145 -16.27 6.92 9.27
N THR A 146 -15.49 5.86 9.03
CA THR A 146 -14.25 5.96 8.26
C THR A 146 -14.61 6.41 6.85
N GLY A 147 -14.32 7.68 6.55
CA GLY A 147 -14.68 8.29 5.27
C GLY A 147 -13.90 7.62 4.13
N ALA A 148 -14.59 6.86 3.30
CA ALA A 148 -14.08 6.50 1.99
C ALA A 148 -13.88 7.80 1.18
N VAL A 149 -12.80 7.88 0.41
CA VAL A 149 -12.64 8.93 -0.60
C VAL A 149 -13.69 8.66 -1.68
N ASP A 150 -14.87 9.25 -1.52
CA ASP A 150 -15.95 9.10 -2.48
C ASP A 150 -15.66 10.04 -3.67
N ALA A 151 -15.09 9.47 -4.71
CA ALA A 151 -14.80 10.20 -5.94
C ALA A 151 -15.76 9.74 -7.04
N ASP A 152 -16.56 10.64 -7.57
CA ASP A 152 -17.42 10.37 -8.73
C ASP A 152 -16.60 10.12 -10.01
N GLU A 153 -15.39 10.67 -10.09
CA GLU A 153 -14.47 10.58 -11.24
C GLU A 153 -13.08 10.14 -10.76
N PRO A 154 -12.26 9.48 -11.63
CA PRO A 154 -10.88 9.14 -11.31
C PRO A 154 -10.04 10.40 -11.02
N LYS A 155 -9.27 10.38 -9.92
CA LYS A 155 -8.51 11.53 -9.41
C LYS A 155 -7.07 11.19 -9.07
N ILE A 156 -6.23 12.23 -9.02
CA ILE A 156 -4.89 12.19 -8.46
C ILE A 156 -5.03 12.43 -6.96
N ILE A 157 -4.68 11.45 -6.14
CA ILE A 157 -4.73 11.57 -4.68
C ILE A 157 -3.45 12.22 -4.18
N VAL A 158 -3.59 13.36 -3.52
CA VAL A 158 -2.47 14.08 -2.89
C VAL A 158 -2.66 14.04 -1.38
N ALA A 159 -1.70 13.46 -0.65
CA ALA A 159 -1.80 13.26 0.78
C ALA A 159 -0.47 13.56 1.50
N GLU A 160 -0.50 13.73 2.81
CA GLU A 160 0.72 13.77 3.62
C GLU A 160 1.42 12.40 3.60
N ASP A 161 0.67 11.37 3.93
CA ASP A 161 0.96 9.95 3.84
C ASP A 161 -0.37 9.19 3.81
N LEU A 162 -0.35 7.93 3.42
CA LEU A 162 -1.53 7.08 3.41
C LEU A 162 -1.25 5.81 4.20
N ALA A 163 -2.05 5.59 5.24
CA ALA A 163 -2.00 4.37 6.03
C ALA A 163 -2.50 3.15 5.21
N PRO A 164 -2.11 1.92 5.57
CA PRO A 164 -2.59 0.70 4.92
C PRO A 164 -4.12 0.63 4.89
N SER A 165 -4.76 1.01 5.98
CA SER A 165 -6.21 0.99 6.12
C SER A 165 -6.92 1.97 5.20
N GLU A 166 -6.29 3.10 4.89
CA GLU A 166 -6.81 4.11 3.98
C GLU A 166 -6.66 3.66 2.53
N THR A 167 -5.48 3.12 2.19
CA THR A 167 -5.17 2.69 0.82
C THR A 167 -6.06 1.56 0.34
N VAL A 168 -6.43 0.60 1.20
CA VAL A 168 -7.32 -0.52 0.85
C VAL A 168 -8.78 -0.07 0.70
N GLN A 169 -9.18 1.03 1.34
CA GLN A 169 -10.52 1.57 1.20
C GLN A 169 -10.73 2.33 -0.12
N LEU A 170 -9.66 2.79 -0.76
CA LEU A 170 -9.74 3.47 -2.05
C LEU A 170 -10.32 2.55 -3.13
N ASP A 171 -11.20 3.12 -3.95
CA ASP A 171 -11.67 2.47 -5.18
C ASP A 171 -10.58 2.60 -6.25
N LYS A 172 -9.98 1.47 -6.62
CA LYS A 172 -8.86 1.42 -7.56
C LYS A 172 -9.18 2.01 -8.92
N ASP A 173 -10.42 1.87 -9.36
CA ASP A 173 -10.87 2.39 -10.66
C ASP A 173 -11.00 3.93 -10.64
N LYS A 174 -10.99 4.51 -9.44
CA LYS A 174 -11.11 5.95 -9.21
C LYS A 174 -9.80 6.63 -8.79
N VAL A 175 -8.68 5.92 -8.84
CA VAL A 175 -7.35 6.46 -8.53
C VAL A 175 -6.49 6.49 -9.78
N LEU A 176 -6.11 7.68 -10.22
CA LEU A 176 -5.18 7.87 -11.35
C LEU A 176 -3.72 7.82 -10.93
N SER A 177 -3.42 8.34 -9.74
CA SER A 177 -2.05 8.47 -9.23
C SER A 177 -2.05 8.77 -7.75
N PHE A 178 -0.91 8.48 -7.08
CA PHE A 178 -0.62 8.93 -5.71
C PHE A 178 0.53 9.92 -5.70
N VAL A 179 0.38 10.99 -4.92
CA VAL A 179 1.43 11.97 -4.62
C VAL A 179 1.46 12.18 -3.11
N THR A 180 2.54 11.77 -2.44
CA THR A 180 2.65 11.95 -0.99
C THR A 180 3.82 12.86 -0.60
N VAL A 181 3.62 13.66 0.44
CA VAL A 181 4.65 14.53 1.02
C VAL A 181 5.69 13.69 1.75
N LYS A 182 5.23 12.71 2.51
CA LYS A 182 6.06 11.75 3.24
C LYS A 182 6.10 10.40 2.51
N GLY A 183 6.74 9.44 3.11
CA GLY A 183 6.83 8.07 2.62
C GLY A 183 8.18 7.75 1.95
N SER A 184 8.40 6.46 1.76
CA SER A 184 9.58 5.90 1.12
C SER A 184 9.19 5.04 -0.08
N LEU A 185 10.18 4.56 -0.83
CA LEU A 185 9.94 3.61 -1.92
C LEU A 185 9.39 2.26 -1.43
N ASN A 186 9.47 1.99 -0.14
CA ASN A 186 8.95 0.77 0.50
C ASN A 186 7.67 1.03 1.30
N SER A 187 7.12 2.26 1.30
CA SER A 187 5.86 2.58 1.98
C SER A 187 4.68 1.80 1.37
N HIS A 188 3.62 1.63 2.15
CA HIS A 188 2.40 0.94 1.69
C HIS A 188 1.80 1.59 0.44
N THR A 189 1.78 2.93 0.38
CA THR A 189 1.35 3.68 -0.82
C THR A 189 2.20 3.33 -2.04
N ALA A 190 3.52 3.21 -1.86
CA ALA A 190 4.43 2.84 -2.95
C ALA A 190 4.19 1.40 -3.43
N ILE A 191 3.98 0.46 -2.50
CA ILE A 191 3.66 -0.94 -2.83
C ILE A 191 2.33 -1.01 -3.59
N LEU A 192 1.30 -0.30 -3.12
CA LEU A 192 -0.01 -0.27 -3.76
C LEU A 192 0.08 0.30 -5.18
N ALA A 193 0.77 1.43 -5.37
CA ALA A 193 0.93 2.05 -6.69
C ALA A 193 1.59 1.10 -7.70
N ARG A 194 2.63 0.34 -7.28
CA ARG A 194 3.24 -0.69 -8.12
C ARG A 194 2.29 -1.83 -8.44
N THR A 195 1.49 -2.27 -7.46
CA THR A 195 0.49 -3.33 -7.64
C THR A 195 -0.60 -2.91 -8.63
N MET A 196 -1.02 -1.65 -8.55
CA MET A 196 -2.00 -1.07 -9.46
C MET A 196 -1.39 -0.65 -10.81
N ALA A 197 -0.07 -0.64 -10.94
CA ALA A 197 0.68 -0.16 -12.12
C ALA A 197 0.28 1.27 -12.53
N ILE A 198 0.07 2.14 -11.54
CA ILE A 198 -0.25 3.57 -11.75
C ILE A 198 0.92 4.46 -11.35
N PRO A 199 1.11 5.62 -12.00
CA PRO A 199 2.15 6.59 -11.64
C PRO A 199 2.03 7.00 -10.17
N ALA A 200 3.17 7.12 -9.47
CA ALA A 200 3.14 7.60 -8.10
C ALA A 200 4.46 8.25 -7.69
N LEU A 201 4.36 9.27 -6.85
CA LEU A 201 5.48 10.01 -6.28
C LEU A 201 5.37 10.00 -4.76
N VAL A 202 6.49 9.79 -4.08
CA VAL A 202 6.61 9.91 -2.63
C VAL A 202 7.70 10.90 -2.26
N ASN A 203 7.70 11.35 -1.01
CA ASN A 203 8.66 12.34 -0.51
C ASN A 203 8.72 13.57 -1.41
N THR A 204 7.55 14.13 -1.72
CA THR A 204 7.41 15.33 -2.54
C THR A 204 7.50 16.59 -1.69
N SER A 205 7.84 17.70 -2.35
CA SER A 205 7.84 19.03 -1.71
C SER A 205 6.48 19.74 -1.78
N VAL A 206 5.40 19.01 -2.11
CA VAL A 206 4.08 19.59 -2.27
C VAL A 206 3.53 20.10 -0.93
N SER A 207 2.95 21.30 -0.95
CA SER A 207 2.22 21.87 0.18
C SER A 207 0.76 21.43 0.08
N LEU A 208 0.22 20.82 1.14
CA LEU A 208 -1.17 20.34 1.17
C LEU A 208 -2.13 21.52 1.43
N GLU A 209 -2.35 22.32 0.40
CA GLU A 209 -3.29 23.43 0.48
C GLU A 209 -4.66 22.99 -0.05
N SER A 210 -5.71 23.30 0.69
CA SER A 210 -7.09 22.99 0.28
C SER A 210 -7.47 23.61 -1.07
N GLU A 211 -6.76 24.67 -1.49
CA GLU A 211 -6.93 25.34 -2.77
C GLU A 211 -6.52 24.49 -3.97
N MET A 212 -5.76 23.41 -3.76
CA MET A 212 -5.40 22.48 -4.82
C MET A 212 -6.51 21.50 -5.16
N ASP A 213 -7.45 21.29 -4.25
CA ASP A 213 -8.53 20.32 -4.43
C ASP A 213 -9.39 20.67 -5.65
N GLY A 214 -9.68 19.70 -6.50
CA GLY A 214 -10.44 19.89 -7.73
C GLY A 214 -9.68 20.53 -8.90
N ARG A 215 -8.45 21.04 -8.69
CA ARG A 215 -7.62 21.61 -9.78
C ARG A 215 -7.05 20.52 -10.69
N LEU A 216 -6.65 20.88 -11.90
CA LEU A 216 -6.00 19.97 -12.83
C LEU A 216 -4.57 19.69 -12.40
N GLY A 217 -4.19 18.41 -12.31
CA GLY A 217 -2.84 17.96 -12.04
C GLY A 217 -2.30 17.04 -13.13
N ILE A 218 -0.97 16.98 -13.22
CA ILE A 218 -0.23 16.01 -14.01
C ILE A 218 0.84 15.38 -13.13
N VAL A 219 0.89 14.06 -13.09
CA VAL A 219 1.97 13.31 -12.47
C VAL A 219 2.81 12.64 -13.54
N ASP A 220 4.04 13.05 -13.69
CA ASP A 220 5.07 12.36 -14.48
C ASP A 220 5.87 11.45 -13.55
N GLY A 221 5.45 10.19 -13.49
CA GLY A 221 6.12 9.19 -12.66
C GLY A 221 7.48 8.78 -13.20
N ALA A 222 7.81 9.05 -14.46
CA ALA A 222 9.13 8.73 -15.01
C ALA A 222 10.16 9.76 -14.56
N ASP A 223 9.82 11.05 -14.64
CA ASP A 223 10.72 12.16 -14.31
C ASP A 223 10.62 12.58 -12.83
N GLY A 224 9.64 12.04 -12.08
CA GLY A 224 9.45 12.36 -10.66
C GLY A 224 8.84 13.73 -10.42
N THR A 225 8.02 14.24 -11.36
CA THR A 225 7.49 15.61 -11.34
C THR A 225 5.97 15.63 -11.22
N PHE A 226 5.47 16.52 -10.38
CA PHE A 226 4.05 16.80 -10.20
C PHE A 226 3.75 18.26 -10.59
N TYR A 227 2.84 18.45 -11.52
CA TYR A 227 2.39 19.76 -12.00
C TYR A 227 0.98 20.04 -11.49
N VAL A 228 0.78 21.26 -10.97
CA VAL A 228 -0.54 21.79 -10.58
C VAL A 228 -0.87 22.98 -11.46
N ASP A 229 -2.06 22.98 -12.04
CA ASP A 229 -2.50 23.92 -13.07
C ASP A 229 -1.47 24.09 -14.20
N PRO A 230 -1.20 23.01 -14.96
CA PRO A 230 -0.29 23.09 -16.08
C PRO A 230 -0.78 24.10 -17.12
N ASP A 231 0.13 24.78 -17.78
CA ASP A 231 -0.21 25.58 -18.94
C ASP A 231 -0.56 24.71 -20.15
N GLU A 232 -1.12 25.32 -21.19
CA GLU A 232 -1.61 24.58 -22.37
C GLU A 232 -0.49 23.82 -23.08
N GLU A 233 0.73 24.37 -23.13
CA GLU A 233 1.88 23.77 -23.79
C GLU A 233 2.32 22.49 -23.02
N THR A 234 2.51 22.59 -21.72
CA THR A 234 2.85 21.44 -20.86
C THR A 234 1.77 20.37 -20.91
N LEU A 235 0.49 20.76 -20.86
CA LEU A 235 -0.62 19.82 -20.94
C LEU A 235 -0.65 19.09 -22.27
N ALA A 236 -0.43 19.78 -23.39
CA ALA A 236 -0.40 19.19 -24.72
C ALA A 236 0.77 18.22 -24.88
N GLU A 237 1.95 18.57 -24.40
CA GLU A 237 3.14 17.71 -24.43
C GLU A 237 2.90 16.44 -23.60
N MET A 238 2.40 16.57 -22.37
CA MET A 238 2.18 15.42 -21.48
C MET A 238 1.07 14.50 -21.98
N LYS A 239 0.01 15.04 -22.59
CA LYS A 239 -1.01 14.22 -23.28
C LYS A 239 -0.41 13.41 -24.43
N LYS A 240 0.42 14.04 -25.25
CA LYS A 240 1.09 13.35 -26.34
C LYS A 240 1.99 12.21 -25.83
N ARG A 241 2.81 12.47 -24.80
CA ARG A 241 3.64 11.41 -24.17
C ARG A 241 2.79 10.28 -23.59
N GLN A 242 1.68 10.61 -22.94
CA GLN A 242 0.73 9.62 -22.40
C GLN A 242 0.15 8.74 -23.51
N GLU A 243 -0.27 9.33 -24.64
CA GLU A 243 -0.80 8.60 -25.79
C GLU A 243 0.26 7.69 -26.43
N GLU A 244 1.51 8.19 -26.56
CA GLU A 244 2.65 7.41 -27.06
C GLU A 244 2.94 6.21 -26.16
N ASP A 245 2.93 6.38 -24.83
CA ASP A 245 3.12 5.30 -23.85
C ASP A 245 1.99 4.26 -23.91
N LEU A 246 0.74 4.71 -24.02
CA LEU A 246 -0.42 3.82 -24.18
C LEU A 246 -0.35 3.03 -25.50
N SER A 247 -0.01 3.71 -26.58
CA SER A 247 0.15 3.10 -27.91
C SER A 247 1.27 2.06 -27.91
N ARG A 248 2.39 2.37 -27.24
CA ARG A 248 3.51 1.45 -27.05
C ARG A 248 3.11 0.22 -26.22
N LYS A 249 2.37 0.40 -25.12
CA LYS A 249 1.84 -0.70 -24.31
C LYS A 249 0.91 -1.59 -25.13
N GLN A 250 0.00 -0.99 -25.91
CA GLN A 250 -0.91 -1.73 -26.79
C GLN A 250 -0.14 -2.51 -27.86
N LEU A 251 0.87 -1.89 -28.50
CA LEU A 251 1.72 -2.56 -29.47
C LEU A 251 2.43 -3.78 -28.86
N LEU A 252 2.97 -3.65 -27.64
CA LEU A 252 3.61 -4.76 -26.93
C LEU A 252 2.62 -5.92 -26.66
N LEU A 253 1.36 -5.60 -26.33
CA LEU A 253 0.32 -6.63 -26.17
C LEU A 253 0.02 -7.39 -27.48
N THR A 254 0.19 -6.76 -28.63
CA THR A 254 0.02 -7.45 -29.93
C THR A 254 1.12 -8.46 -30.25
N LEU A 255 2.24 -8.40 -29.53
CA LEU A 255 3.34 -9.37 -29.65
C LEU A 255 3.08 -10.64 -28.86
N LYS A 256 2.12 -10.64 -27.94
CA LYS A 256 1.74 -11.82 -27.18
C LYS A 256 1.29 -12.95 -28.10
N GLY A 257 1.77 -14.15 -27.86
CA GLY A 257 1.49 -15.34 -28.69
C GLY A 257 2.25 -15.40 -30.01
N LYS A 258 3.10 -14.41 -30.31
CA LYS A 258 3.96 -14.45 -31.52
C LYS A 258 5.31 -15.08 -31.19
N GLU A 259 5.87 -15.77 -32.20
CA GLU A 259 7.24 -16.27 -32.07
C GLU A 259 8.25 -15.12 -32.01
N ASN A 260 9.23 -15.24 -31.11
CA ASN A 260 10.33 -14.28 -31.03
C ASN A 260 11.36 -14.64 -32.09
N VAL A 261 11.44 -13.85 -33.15
CA VAL A 261 12.31 -14.09 -34.30
C VAL A 261 13.11 -12.81 -34.57
N THR A 262 14.41 -12.97 -34.81
CA THR A 262 15.27 -11.87 -35.24
C THR A 262 14.97 -11.44 -36.67
N LEU A 263 15.50 -10.28 -37.11
CA LEU A 263 15.30 -9.79 -38.48
C LEU A 263 15.84 -10.74 -39.57
N ASP A 264 16.84 -11.57 -39.24
CA ASP A 264 17.42 -12.59 -40.11
C ASP A 264 16.72 -13.97 -39.98
N GLY A 265 15.59 -14.03 -39.27
CA GLY A 265 14.75 -15.22 -39.18
C GLY A 265 15.14 -16.24 -38.11
N GLN A 266 16.10 -15.93 -37.20
CA GLN A 266 16.48 -16.85 -36.14
C GLN A 266 15.47 -16.76 -34.98
N LYS A 267 15.01 -17.93 -34.50
CA LYS A 267 14.16 -18.02 -33.32
C LYS A 267 14.97 -17.80 -32.04
N VAL A 268 14.50 -16.91 -31.18
CA VAL A 268 15.05 -16.62 -29.89
C VAL A 268 14.04 -17.00 -28.81
N MET A 269 14.48 -17.83 -27.85
CA MET A 269 13.63 -18.23 -26.74
C MET A 269 13.75 -17.22 -25.62
N LEU A 270 12.65 -16.57 -25.28
CA LEU A 270 12.56 -15.63 -24.14
C LEU A 270 11.96 -16.34 -22.94
N TYR A 271 12.71 -16.38 -21.86
CA TYR A 271 12.30 -16.99 -20.60
C TYR A 271 12.20 -15.95 -19.48
N ALA A 272 11.25 -16.17 -18.55
CA ALA A 272 11.11 -15.34 -17.37
C ALA A 272 12.11 -15.74 -16.27
N ASN A 273 12.48 -14.79 -15.43
CA ASN A 273 13.12 -15.01 -14.16
C ASN A 273 12.11 -14.84 -13.04
N ILE A 274 12.01 -15.78 -12.13
CA ILE A 274 11.10 -15.72 -10.98
C ILE A 274 11.83 -15.89 -9.66
N GLY A 275 11.28 -15.32 -8.59
CA GLY A 275 11.75 -15.51 -7.21
C GLY A 275 10.82 -16.39 -6.39
N ASN A 276 9.52 -16.36 -6.69
CA ASN A 276 8.50 -17.11 -5.94
C ASN A 276 7.34 -17.54 -6.85
N ILE A 277 6.39 -18.30 -6.28
CA ILE A 277 5.20 -18.81 -7.00
C ILE A 277 4.28 -17.68 -7.47
N LYS A 278 4.22 -16.55 -6.74
CA LYS A 278 3.35 -15.40 -7.08
C LYS A 278 3.70 -14.80 -8.44
N ASP A 279 4.97 -14.91 -8.86
CA ASP A 279 5.44 -14.42 -10.16
C ASP A 279 4.82 -15.20 -11.36
N LEU A 280 4.33 -16.43 -11.12
CA LEU A 280 3.78 -17.30 -12.18
C LEU A 280 2.62 -16.68 -12.93
N ALA A 281 1.73 -15.96 -12.23
CA ALA A 281 0.61 -15.29 -12.87
C ALA A 281 1.10 -14.29 -13.93
N THR A 282 2.11 -13.49 -13.59
CA THR A 282 2.74 -12.52 -14.50
C THR A 282 3.45 -13.20 -15.67
N VAL A 283 4.13 -14.32 -15.40
CA VAL A 283 4.81 -15.13 -16.44
C VAL A 283 3.82 -15.63 -17.49
N ILE A 284 2.68 -16.18 -17.05
CA ILE A 284 1.62 -16.67 -17.95
C ILE A 284 0.95 -15.51 -18.66
N GLN A 285 0.62 -14.44 -17.93
CA GLN A 285 -0.02 -13.25 -18.49
C GLN A 285 0.81 -12.63 -19.62
N ASN A 286 2.14 -12.67 -19.53
CA ASN A 286 3.06 -12.14 -20.55
C ASN A 286 3.51 -13.19 -21.56
N ASP A 287 2.95 -14.41 -21.53
CA ASP A 287 3.23 -15.49 -22.46
C ASP A 287 4.73 -15.82 -22.61
N ALA A 288 5.45 -15.89 -21.48
CA ALA A 288 6.85 -16.27 -21.49
C ALA A 288 7.03 -17.70 -22.03
N GLY A 289 8.09 -17.93 -22.79
CA GLY A 289 8.42 -19.24 -23.38
C GLY A 289 8.76 -20.32 -22.34
N GLY A 290 8.93 -19.92 -21.08
CA GLY A 290 9.25 -20.77 -19.94
C GLY A 290 9.88 -19.97 -18.82
N ILE A 291 10.43 -20.66 -17.84
CA ILE A 291 11.20 -20.07 -16.74
C ILE A 291 12.68 -20.40 -16.97
N GLY A 292 13.46 -19.36 -17.26
CA GLY A 292 14.91 -19.48 -17.48
C GLY A 292 15.71 -19.49 -16.20
N LEU A 293 15.16 -18.95 -15.12
CA LEU A 293 15.76 -18.98 -13.79
C LEU A 293 14.69 -18.86 -12.71
N PHE A 294 14.47 -19.93 -11.96
CA PHE A 294 13.80 -19.87 -10.68
C PHE A 294 14.86 -19.71 -9.58
N ARG A 295 14.87 -18.58 -8.93
CA ARG A 295 15.80 -18.25 -7.85
C ARG A 295 15.32 -18.87 -6.55
N SER A 296 15.63 -20.16 -6.33
CA SER A 296 15.12 -20.94 -5.19
C SER A 296 15.63 -20.45 -3.84
N GLU A 297 16.67 -19.62 -3.80
CA GLU A 297 17.16 -18.99 -2.57
C GLU A 297 16.11 -18.13 -1.86
N PHE A 298 15.13 -17.58 -2.59
CA PHE A 298 14.02 -16.84 -1.95
C PHE A 298 13.12 -17.72 -1.08
N ILE A 299 13.03 -19.04 -1.35
CA ILE A 299 12.30 -19.98 -0.50
C ILE A 299 12.95 -20.08 0.89
N TYR A 300 14.27 -19.90 0.95
CA TYR A 300 15.04 -19.94 2.19
C TYR A 300 15.00 -18.59 2.93
N LEU A 301 15.02 -17.47 2.19
CA LEU A 301 15.04 -16.13 2.76
C LEU A 301 13.71 -15.71 3.39
N GLU A 302 12.61 -16.35 2.99
CA GLU A 302 11.27 -16.07 3.54
C GLU A 302 10.97 -16.85 4.84
N LYS A 303 11.95 -17.65 5.35
CA LYS A 303 11.74 -18.50 6.53
C LYS A 303 12.86 -18.31 7.56
N GLU A 304 12.53 -18.55 8.83
CA GLU A 304 13.49 -18.57 9.92
C GLU A 304 14.36 -19.83 9.88
N ASP A 305 13.79 -20.98 9.45
CA ASP A 305 14.45 -22.26 9.31
C ASP A 305 14.58 -22.69 7.84
N PHE A 306 15.48 -23.64 7.58
CA PHE A 306 15.62 -24.24 6.24
C PHE A 306 14.32 -24.92 5.82
N PRO A 307 13.84 -24.68 4.57
CA PRO A 307 12.66 -25.35 4.05
C PRO A 307 12.89 -26.86 3.96
N THR A 308 11.89 -27.65 4.34
CA THR A 308 11.92 -29.09 4.23
C THR A 308 11.92 -29.54 2.75
N GLU A 309 12.31 -30.80 2.49
CA GLU A 309 12.25 -31.38 1.15
C GLU A 309 10.82 -31.37 0.60
N GLU A 310 9.82 -31.67 1.42
CA GLU A 310 8.41 -31.67 1.02
C GLU A 310 7.93 -30.28 0.62
N GLU A 311 8.27 -29.24 1.36
CA GLU A 311 7.94 -27.86 1.04
C GLU A 311 8.54 -27.43 -0.29
N GLN A 312 9.82 -27.71 -0.50
CA GLN A 312 10.51 -27.44 -1.76
C GLN A 312 9.85 -28.21 -2.92
N PHE A 313 9.54 -29.48 -2.69
CA PHE A 313 8.86 -30.33 -3.68
C PHE A 313 7.51 -29.76 -4.10
N GLN A 314 6.69 -29.33 -3.15
CA GLN A 314 5.37 -28.74 -3.45
C GLN A 314 5.51 -27.46 -4.28
N ILE A 315 6.47 -26.60 -3.95
CA ILE A 315 6.76 -25.37 -4.68
C ILE A 315 7.20 -25.70 -6.12
N TYR A 316 8.19 -26.58 -6.29
CA TYR A 316 8.69 -26.94 -7.61
C TYR A 316 7.65 -27.66 -8.45
N ARG A 317 6.86 -28.53 -7.83
CA ARG A 317 5.73 -29.21 -8.47
C ARG A 317 4.70 -28.21 -8.97
N GLN A 318 4.31 -27.24 -8.16
CA GLN A 318 3.34 -26.21 -8.55
C GLN A 318 3.86 -25.39 -9.73
N VAL A 319 5.12 -24.97 -9.69
CA VAL A 319 5.74 -24.23 -10.79
C VAL A 319 5.73 -25.05 -12.08
N ALA A 320 6.17 -26.31 -12.01
CA ALA A 320 6.24 -27.20 -13.19
C ALA A 320 4.85 -27.49 -13.77
N GLN A 321 3.85 -27.75 -12.92
CA GLN A 321 2.47 -28.00 -13.35
C GLN A 321 1.85 -26.75 -13.99
N THR A 322 2.05 -25.57 -13.39
CA THR A 322 1.53 -24.30 -13.89
C THR A 322 2.12 -23.94 -15.25
N MET A 323 3.40 -24.26 -15.47
CA MET A 323 4.08 -24.02 -16.75
C MET A 323 3.70 -25.02 -17.86
N ALA A 324 2.92 -26.07 -17.55
CA ALA A 324 2.25 -26.95 -18.52
C ALA A 324 3.15 -27.43 -19.66
N GLY A 325 4.34 -27.97 -19.35
CA GLY A 325 5.32 -28.49 -20.32
C GLY A 325 6.28 -27.45 -20.92
N LYS A 326 6.12 -26.15 -20.60
CA LYS A 326 7.15 -25.16 -20.90
C LYS A 326 8.38 -25.40 -20.02
N ARG A 327 9.56 -25.01 -20.51
CA ARG A 327 10.82 -25.21 -19.81
C ARG A 327 10.88 -24.46 -18.46
N VAL A 328 11.34 -25.13 -17.42
CA VAL A 328 11.60 -24.56 -16.10
C VAL A 328 13.02 -24.92 -15.67
N ILE A 329 13.83 -23.92 -15.38
CA ILE A 329 15.18 -24.08 -14.85
C ILE A 329 15.17 -23.57 -13.41
N ILE A 330 15.47 -24.47 -12.47
CA ILE A 330 15.56 -24.19 -11.04
C ILE A 330 17.03 -24.07 -10.67
N ARG A 331 17.43 -22.98 -10.03
CA ARG A 331 18.74 -22.84 -9.43
C ARG A 331 18.72 -23.57 -8.08
N THR A 332 19.58 -24.53 -7.90
CA THR A 332 19.80 -25.19 -6.60
C THR A 332 20.86 -24.44 -5.80
N LEU A 333 20.79 -24.52 -4.49
CA LEU A 333 21.80 -24.02 -3.54
C LEU A 333 22.87 -25.09 -3.33
#